data_b7397fff556b2691f1bb772b57707885
#
_entry.id   b7397fff556b2691f1bb772b57707885
#
_cell.length_a   1.000
_cell.length_b   1.000
_cell.length_c   1.000
_cell.angle_alpha   90.00
_cell.angle_beta   90.00
_cell.angle_gamma   90.00
#
_symmetry.space_group_name_H-M   'P 1'
#
loop_
_entity.id
_entity.type
_entity.pdbx_description
1 polymer ?
#
loop_
_entity_poly.entity_id
_entity_poly.type
_entity_poly.pdbx_seq_one_letter_code
_entity_poly.pdbx_strand_id
1 'polypeptide(L)'
;MCIKKYLGQYFVAAISTDIGKTHFVTKYCRKIEHSFAIKPIISGFKKEDHESDSAKILNALGLEINQHNLDLISPWRFELAASPHIAANDEINFTELVDFCHNNIKKAQKAGKTLFIESAGGIMTPINK
;
A
#
# COMPACT_ATOMS: atom_id res chain seq x y z
N MET A 1 -8.08 8.17 -23.97
CA MET A 1 -8.08 9.48 -23.29
C MET A 1 -6.87 9.53 -22.38
N CYS A 2 -5.88 10.27 -22.76
CA CYS A 2 -4.66 10.43 -21.97
C CYS A 2 -4.99 11.33 -20.79
N ILE A 3 -5.07 10.80 -19.59
CA ILE A 3 -5.22 11.62 -18.37
C ILE A 3 -3.91 12.38 -18.21
N LYS A 4 -3.97 13.70 -18.19
CA LYS A 4 -2.80 14.56 -17.91
C LYS A 4 -2.03 13.99 -16.73
N LYS A 5 -0.71 13.93 -16.84
CA LYS A 5 0.22 13.43 -15.84
C LYS A 5 0.02 14.19 -14.52
N TYR A 6 -0.82 13.66 -13.63
CA TYR A 6 -0.95 14.16 -12.26
C TYR A 6 0.25 13.66 -11.47
N LEU A 7 1.35 14.40 -11.53
CA LEU A 7 2.51 14.15 -10.68
C LEU A 7 2.15 14.52 -9.24
N GLY A 8 2.13 13.54 -8.35
CA GLY A 8 1.84 13.79 -6.95
C GLY A 8 2.00 12.54 -6.10
N GLN A 9 2.03 12.74 -4.80
CA GLN A 9 2.00 11.69 -3.81
C GLN A 9 0.67 11.80 -3.06
N TYR A 10 -0.08 10.71 -3.03
CA TYR A 10 -1.43 10.66 -2.47
C TYR A 10 -1.50 9.62 -1.38
N PHE A 11 -1.90 10.04 -0.19
CA PHE A 11 -2.27 9.14 0.89
C PHE A 11 -3.74 8.77 0.76
N VAL A 12 -4.02 7.48 0.62
CA VAL A 12 -5.38 6.95 0.43
C VAL A 12 -5.86 6.35 1.76
N ALA A 13 -6.70 7.09 2.45
CA ALA A 13 -7.33 6.69 3.69
C ALA A 13 -8.86 6.65 3.53
N ALA A 14 -9.54 6.03 4.47
CA ALA A 14 -11.00 5.99 4.55
C ALA A 14 -11.47 5.92 5.99
N ILE A 15 -12.74 6.17 6.23
CA ILE A 15 -13.33 6.14 7.58
C ILE A 15 -13.40 4.71 8.16
N SER A 16 -13.37 3.67 7.31
CA SER A 16 -13.46 2.28 7.72
C SER A 16 -12.67 1.36 6.76
N THR A 17 -12.60 0.08 7.10
CA THR A 17 -12.18 -1.00 6.20
C THR A 17 -13.23 -1.26 5.11
N ASP A 18 -12.86 -1.97 4.06
CA ASP A 18 -13.76 -2.45 2.98
C ASP A 18 -14.58 -1.38 2.24
N ILE A 19 -14.20 -0.11 2.33
CA ILE A 19 -14.85 1.01 1.61
C ILE A 19 -14.38 1.14 0.16
N GLY A 20 -13.38 0.36 -0.25
CA GLY A 20 -12.87 0.38 -1.62
C GLY A 20 -11.56 1.13 -1.82
N LYS A 21 -10.74 1.35 -0.78
CA LYS A 21 -9.40 1.96 -0.92
C LYS A 21 -8.56 1.25 -1.98
N THR A 22 -8.42 -0.06 -1.85
CA THR A 22 -7.64 -0.88 -2.81
C THR A 22 -8.24 -0.85 -4.20
N HIS A 23 -9.57 -0.85 -4.31
CA HIS A 23 -10.24 -0.68 -5.61
C HIS A 23 -9.90 0.66 -6.25
N PHE A 24 -9.93 1.75 -5.47
CA PHE A 24 -9.53 3.08 -5.93
C PHE A 24 -8.08 3.07 -6.42
N VAL A 25 -7.14 2.62 -5.58
CA VAL A 25 -5.71 2.57 -5.90
C VAL A 25 -5.45 1.77 -7.17
N THR A 26 -5.96 0.56 -7.26
CA THR A 26 -5.75 -0.32 -8.42
C THR A 26 -6.36 0.24 -9.70
N LYS A 27 -7.54 0.86 -9.61
CA LYS A 27 -8.19 1.50 -10.76
C LYS A 27 -7.36 2.65 -11.32
N TYR A 28 -6.80 3.48 -10.43
CA TYR A 28 -5.98 4.61 -10.86
C TYR A 28 -4.59 4.18 -11.34
N CYS A 29 -3.96 3.16 -10.73
CA CYS A 29 -2.70 2.60 -11.22
C CYS A 29 -2.80 2.05 -12.64
N ARG A 30 -3.95 1.49 -13.02
CA ARG A 30 -4.21 1.02 -14.40
C ARG A 30 -4.43 2.15 -15.41
N LYS A 31 -4.85 3.33 -14.96
CA LYS A 31 -5.21 4.46 -15.82
C LYS A 31 -4.14 5.54 -15.93
N ILE A 32 -3.32 5.68 -14.91
CA ILE A 32 -2.26 6.70 -14.85
C ILE A 32 -0.94 6.06 -15.23
N GLU A 33 -0.42 6.46 -16.38
CA GLU A 33 0.94 6.08 -16.77
C GLU A 33 1.96 6.57 -15.75
N HIS A 34 3.00 5.79 -15.53
CA HIS A 34 4.04 6.10 -14.56
C HIS A 34 3.50 6.29 -13.13
N SER A 35 2.53 5.46 -12.72
CA SER A 35 2.08 5.37 -11.34
C SER A 35 2.78 4.22 -10.60
N PHE A 36 2.80 4.33 -9.28
CA PHE A 36 3.22 3.29 -8.35
C PHE A 36 2.32 3.33 -7.13
N ALA A 37 2.20 2.22 -6.42
CA ALA A 37 1.41 2.17 -5.20
C ALA A 37 2.08 1.29 -4.16
N ILE A 38 1.95 1.68 -2.90
CA ILE A 38 2.36 0.90 -1.74
C ILE A 38 1.21 0.81 -0.74
N LYS A 39 1.12 -0.32 -0.07
CA LYS A 39 0.31 -0.53 1.12
C LYS A 39 1.23 -1.10 2.19
N PRO A 40 1.96 -0.24 2.94
CA PRO A 40 3.05 -0.68 3.80
C PRO A 40 2.67 -1.77 4.78
N ILE A 41 1.48 -1.67 5.35
CA ILE A 41 0.97 -2.60 6.36
C ILE A 41 -0.26 -3.31 5.82
N ILE A 42 -0.29 -4.64 5.95
CA ILE A 42 -1.46 -5.47 5.66
C ILE A 42 -1.67 -6.51 6.77
N SER A 43 -2.90 -6.58 7.27
CA SER A 43 -3.36 -7.60 8.21
C SER A 43 -4.23 -8.64 7.49
N GLY A 44 -4.30 -9.86 8.02
CA GLY A 44 -5.03 -10.95 7.39
C GLY A 44 -4.35 -11.50 6.14
N PHE A 45 -3.06 -11.27 5.99
CA PHE A 45 -2.28 -11.73 4.85
C PHE A 45 -2.00 -13.23 4.92
N LYS A 46 -2.26 -13.94 3.82
CA LYS A 46 -1.86 -15.34 3.63
C LYS A 46 -0.90 -15.43 2.46
N LYS A 47 0.17 -16.17 2.63
CA LYS A 47 1.30 -16.22 1.67
C LYS A 47 0.89 -16.57 0.24
N GLU A 48 -0.13 -17.39 0.07
CA GLU A 48 -0.63 -17.85 -1.24
C GLU A 48 -1.93 -17.15 -1.66
N ASP A 49 -2.29 -16.06 -0.98
CA ASP A 49 -3.53 -15.33 -1.25
C ASP A 49 -3.32 -14.34 -2.42
N HIS A 50 -3.69 -14.79 -3.62
CA HIS A 50 -3.71 -13.97 -4.82
C HIS A 50 -4.81 -12.89 -4.82
N GLU A 51 -5.74 -12.94 -3.87
CA GLU A 51 -6.82 -11.97 -3.69
C GLU A 51 -6.51 -10.93 -2.60
N SER A 52 -5.35 -11.01 -1.96
CA SER A 52 -4.93 -10.00 -0.99
C SER A 52 -4.83 -8.61 -1.63
N ASP A 53 -4.95 -7.56 -0.83
CA ASP A 53 -4.82 -6.19 -1.32
C ASP A 53 -3.48 -5.93 -1.99
N SER A 54 -2.39 -6.47 -1.40
CA SER A 54 -1.06 -6.38 -2.00
C SER A 54 -0.97 -7.09 -3.35
N ALA A 55 -1.58 -8.27 -3.49
CA ALA A 55 -1.64 -8.99 -4.77
C ALA A 55 -2.40 -8.19 -5.83
N LYS A 56 -3.54 -7.60 -5.46
CA LYS A 56 -4.33 -6.73 -6.35
C LYS A 56 -3.55 -5.50 -6.81
N ILE A 57 -2.78 -4.88 -5.91
CA ILE A 57 -1.91 -3.75 -6.24
C ILE A 57 -0.80 -4.19 -7.20
N LEU A 58 -0.09 -5.30 -6.93
CA LEU A 58 0.94 -5.82 -7.82
C LEU A 58 0.38 -6.11 -9.22
N ASN A 59 -0.76 -6.78 -9.31
CA ASN A 59 -1.44 -7.03 -10.58
C ASN A 59 -1.78 -5.73 -11.33
N ALA A 60 -2.24 -4.70 -10.63
CA ALA A 60 -2.55 -3.41 -11.23
C ALA A 60 -1.31 -2.68 -11.75
N LEU A 61 -0.15 -2.91 -11.14
CA LEU A 61 1.15 -2.40 -11.55
C LEU A 61 1.83 -3.24 -12.65
N GLY A 62 1.24 -4.38 -13.02
CA GLY A 62 1.84 -5.33 -13.97
C GLY A 62 3.05 -6.08 -13.41
N LEU A 63 3.13 -6.24 -12.10
CA LEU A 63 4.21 -6.92 -11.40
C LEU A 63 3.79 -8.33 -10.96
N GLU A 64 4.73 -9.26 -10.96
CA GLU A 64 4.52 -10.61 -10.45
C GLU A 64 4.28 -10.62 -8.93
N ILE A 65 3.44 -11.54 -8.47
CA ILE A 65 3.23 -11.80 -7.05
C ILE A 65 4.35 -12.73 -6.57
N ASN A 66 5.40 -12.15 -6.03
CA ASN A 66 6.53 -12.86 -5.44
C ASN A 66 7.03 -12.13 -4.19
N GLN A 67 7.88 -12.79 -3.41
CA GLN A 67 8.37 -12.24 -2.14
C GLN A 67 9.04 -10.88 -2.32
N HIS A 68 9.88 -10.74 -3.34
CA HIS A 68 10.59 -9.48 -3.62
C HIS A 68 9.62 -8.32 -3.87
N ASN A 69 8.63 -8.52 -4.73
CA ASN A 69 7.65 -7.48 -5.06
C ASN A 69 6.69 -7.18 -3.90
N LEU A 70 6.34 -8.19 -3.10
CA LEU A 70 5.58 -8.00 -1.86
C LEU A 70 6.37 -7.15 -0.85
N ASP A 71 7.66 -7.38 -0.70
CA ASP A 71 8.53 -6.57 0.18
C ASP A 71 8.67 -5.12 -0.31
N LEU A 72 8.62 -4.89 -1.62
CA LEU A 72 8.67 -3.55 -2.19
C LEU A 72 7.44 -2.70 -1.85
N ILE A 73 6.26 -3.31 -1.74
CA ILE A 73 5.01 -2.55 -1.55
C ILE A 73 4.37 -2.73 -0.19
N SER A 74 4.60 -3.85 0.47
CA SER A 74 3.96 -4.23 1.75
C SER A 74 4.92 -5.00 2.66
N PRO A 75 5.97 -4.36 3.20
CA PRO A 75 6.96 -5.06 4.03
C PRO A 75 6.39 -5.59 5.35
N TRP A 76 5.36 -4.95 5.91
CA TRP A 76 4.71 -5.40 7.16
C TRP A 76 3.43 -6.16 6.84
N ARG A 77 3.53 -7.50 6.80
CA ARG A 77 2.42 -8.41 6.51
C ARG A 77 2.15 -9.31 7.72
N PHE A 78 0.94 -9.26 8.23
CA PHE A 78 0.51 -10.00 9.40
C PHE A 78 -0.63 -10.96 9.05
N GLU A 79 -0.56 -12.19 9.54
CA GLU A 79 -1.57 -13.24 9.29
C GLU A 79 -2.88 -12.94 10.01
N LEU A 80 -2.81 -12.38 11.21
CA LEU A 80 -3.99 -12.05 11.99
C LEU A 80 -4.79 -10.92 11.34
N ALA A 81 -6.05 -11.19 11.03
CA ALA A 81 -6.98 -10.20 10.49
C ALA A 81 -7.53 -9.28 11.60
N ALA A 82 -6.68 -8.40 12.10
CA ALA A 82 -6.98 -7.45 13.16
C ALA A 82 -6.35 -6.08 12.85
N SER A 83 -6.64 -5.06 13.66
CA SER A 83 -5.96 -3.78 13.52
C SER A 83 -4.43 -3.94 13.69
N PRO A 84 -3.61 -3.11 13.02
CA PRO A 84 -2.16 -3.28 12.98
C PRO A 84 -1.49 -3.46 14.35
N HIS A 85 -1.88 -2.69 15.35
CA HIS A 85 -1.31 -2.79 16.70
C HIS A 85 -1.58 -4.13 17.39
N ILE A 86 -2.68 -4.81 17.02
CA ILE A 86 -3.00 -6.16 17.52
C ILE A 86 -2.30 -7.22 16.67
N ALA A 87 -2.39 -7.09 15.34
CA ALA A 87 -1.82 -8.04 14.41
C ALA A 87 -0.31 -8.12 14.49
N ALA A 88 0.35 -6.98 14.70
CA ALA A 88 1.80 -6.86 14.81
C ALA A 88 2.34 -7.15 16.20
N ASN A 89 1.49 -7.27 17.23
CA ASN A 89 1.92 -7.41 18.63
C ASN A 89 3.04 -6.42 19.02
N ASP A 90 2.85 -5.14 18.65
CA ASP A 90 3.81 -4.04 18.85
C ASP A 90 5.15 -4.18 18.08
N GLU A 91 5.22 -5.00 17.04
CA GLU A 91 6.44 -5.22 16.23
C GLU A 91 6.69 -4.15 15.17
N ILE A 92 5.76 -3.21 14.93
CA ILE A 92 5.95 -2.17 13.92
C ILE A 92 6.79 -1.03 14.51
N ASN A 93 8.00 -0.89 14.02
CA ASN A 93 8.82 0.29 14.31
C ASN A 93 8.33 1.48 13.51
N PHE A 94 7.80 2.49 14.19
CA PHE A 94 7.22 3.67 13.57
C PHE A 94 8.25 4.46 12.72
N THR A 95 9.49 4.55 13.19
CA THR A 95 10.56 5.23 12.44
C THR A 95 10.84 4.52 11.12
N GLU A 96 10.94 3.19 11.13
CA GLU A 96 11.14 2.39 9.92
C GLU A 96 9.98 2.53 8.93
N LEU A 97 8.75 2.58 9.43
CA LEU A 97 7.55 2.81 8.62
C LEU A 97 7.59 4.17 7.93
N VAL A 98 7.92 5.22 8.68
CA VAL A 98 8.06 6.59 8.15
C VAL A 98 9.18 6.65 7.10
N ASP A 99 10.33 6.07 7.39
CA ASP A 99 11.46 6.01 6.47
C ASP A 99 11.13 5.25 5.18
N PHE A 100 10.41 4.14 5.29
CA PHE A 100 9.92 3.39 4.13
C PHE A 100 9.03 4.26 3.24
N CYS A 101 8.06 4.95 3.82
CA CYS A 101 7.18 5.86 3.09
C CYS A 101 7.96 7.02 2.44
N HIS A 102 8.85 7.68 3.19
CA HIS A 102 9.69 8.77 2.68
C HIS A 102 10.58 8.33 1.53
N ASN A 103 11.20 7.16 1.64
CA ASN A 103 12.06 6.63 0.58
C ASN A 103 11.27 6.37 -0.71
N ASN A 104 10.05 5.85 -0.60
CA ASN A 104 9.17 5.65 -1.76
C ASN A 104 8.72 6.97 -2.37
N ILE A 105 8.41 7.98 -1.55
CA ILE A 105 8.09 9.35 -2.01
C ILE A 105 9.26 9.92 -2.82
N LYS A 106 10.48 9.89 -2.26
CA LYS A 106 11.69 10.40 -2.94
C LYS A 106 11.96 9.66 -4.25
N LYS A 107 11.82 8.34 -4.28
CA LYS A 107 11.98 7.52 -5.49
C LYS A 107 10.95 7.90 -6.55
N ALA A 108 9.68 8.07 -6.17
CA ALA A 108 8.61 8.45 -7.08
C ALA A 108 8.83 9.85 -7.64
N GLN A 109 9.21 10.82 -6.81
CA GLN A 109 9.53 12.19 -7.22
C GLN A 109 10.68 12.21 -8.23
N LYS A 110 11.79 11.52 -7.91
CA LYS A 110 12.97 11.43 -8.79
C LYS A 110 12.64 10.77 -10.14
N ALA A 111 11.78 9.76 -10.13
CA ALA A 111 11.36 9.04 -11.33
C ALA A 111 10.20 9.73 -12.09
N GLY A 112 9.66 10.84 -11.58
CA GLY A 112 8.49 11.51 -12.16
C GLY A 112 7.26 10.62 -12.16
N LYS A 113 7.05 9.83 -11.09
CA LYS A 113 5.90 8.93 -10.93
C LYS A 113 4.88 9.50 -9.96
N THR A 114 3.61 9.19 -10.22
CA THR A 114 2.54 9.35 -9.23
C THR A 114 2.63 8.20 -8.21
N LEU A 115 2.60 8.51 -6.92
CA LEU A 115 2.63 7.51 -5.86
C LEU A 115 1.32 7.53 -5.07
N PHE A 116 0.74 6.35 -4.88
CA PHE A 116 -0.35 6.11 -3.94
C PHE A 116 0.16 5.35 -2.72
N ILE A 117 -0.13 5.85 -1.52
CA ILE A 117 0.16 5.18 -0.25
C ILE A 117 -1.17 4.84 0.39
N GLU A 118 -1.52 3.55 0.42
CA GLU A 118 -2.77 3.08 0.99
C GLU A 118 -2.62 2.78 2.48
N SER A 119 -3.51 3.34 3.31
CA SER A 119 -3.55 3.05 4.74
C SER A 119 -4.05 1.65 5.05
N ALA A 120 -3.59 1.09 6.17
CA ALA A 120 -4.21 -0.08 6.77
C ALA A 120 -5.45 0.34 7.57
N GLY A 121 -6.56 -0.36 7.37
CA GLY A 121 -7.81 -0.09 8.09
C GLY A 121 -8.42 1.28 7.82
N GLY A 122 -9.21 1.78 8.76
CA GLY A 122 -9.80 3.12 8.73
C GLY A 122 -8.87 4.19 9.29
N ILE A 123 -9.28 5.47 9.16
CA ILE A 123 -8.47 6.63 9.59
C ILE A 123 -8.16 6.65 11.09
N MET A 124 -9.00 6.00 11.91
CA MET A 124 -8.81 5.88 13.36
C MET A 124 -8.15 4.56 13.77
N THR A 125 -7.66 3.76 12.81
CA THR A 125 -7.03 2.48 13.11
C THR A 125 -5.65 2.71 13.74
N PRO A 126 -5.41 2.25 14.99
CA PRO A 126 -4.12 2.43 15.62
C PRO A 126 -3.06 1.51 14.97
N ILE A 127 -1.86 2.03 14.79
CA ILE A 127 -0.71 1.30 14.26
C ILE A 127 0.10 0.69 15.41
N ASN A 128 0.26 1.46 16.48
CA ASN A 128 0.94 1.08 17.72
C ASN A 128 0.09 1.46 18.93
N LYS A 129 0.44 0.94 20.11
CA LYS A 129 -0.11 1.38 21.40
C LYS A 129 0.39 2.76 21.76
#